data_0ceeb74eccd57811e394f16c64270af5
#
_entry.id   0ceeb74eccd57811e394f16c64270af5
#
_cell.length_a   1.000
_cell.length_b   1.000
_cell.length_c   1.000
_cell.angle_alpha   90.00
_cell.angle_beta   90.00
_cell.angle_gamma   90.00
#
_symmetry.space_group_name_H-M   'P 1'
#
loop_
_entity.id
_entity.type
_entity.pdbx_description
1 polymer ?
#
loop_
_entity_poly.entity_id
_entity_poly.type
_entity_poly.pdbx_seq_one_letter_code
_entity_poly.pdbx_strand_id
1 'polypeptide(L)'
;ESTTDAEDKNVSVNDTEEKEHIVVTDSIGRNVEIPYPVTKAVVANAYNTEIINAVGALDCVVGVDYNIYQDKESWKNRFTEDMVIGKSQKDLNYEKIIELQPEVLILTGNGTWEEAEKQLEPFGIKVIVCNAYYTNEFEKSCDILGKVFAREEKAEELKKYFMEKLDYIQNQLKDVPKKRVYFEYRTEGNTTVPGDFFYYMVEYSGADNIFKNASAVQVESEAVVEANPEYIIKVSASDVYSSYYPPTQEEHKAIKEEIMSRPGWDEIDAVKNDNILLLSHYVHGGASKLVGTMYIAKFLYPEQLSELHPETVFRDWLEEFQKLDYIEGHTYPEFSFED
;
A
#
# COMPACT_ATOMS: atom_id res chain seq x y z
N GLU A 1 31.26 13.99 72.75
CA GLU A 1 30.17 13.23 72.14
C GLU A 1 29.56 14.08 71.04
N SER A 2 30.03 13.80 69.84
CA SER A 2 29.50 14.46 68.65
C SER A 2 29.39 13.40 67.56
N THR A 3 28.17 13.02 67.24
CA THR A 3 27.79 12.17 66.15
C THR A 3 27.66 13.01 64.89
N THR A 4 28.48 12.71 63.89
CA THR A 4 28.39 13.26 62.56
C THR A 4 27.52 12.34 61.70
N ASP A 5 26.35 12.84 61.28
CA ASP A 5 25.53 12.22 60.26
C ASP A 5 26.20 12.39 58.87
N ALA A 6 26.47 11.28 58.23
CA ALA A 6 26.87 11.26 56.81
C ALA A 6 25.61 11.19 55.96
N GLU A 7 25.31 12.27 55.21
CA GLU A 7 24.30 12.27 54.17
C GLU A 7 24.80 11.46 52.98
N ASP A 8 24.12 10.36 52.73
CA ASP A 8 24.26 9.50 51.55
C ASP A 8 23.62 10.19 50.38
N LYS A 9 24.39 10.82 49.49
CA LYS A 9 23.91 11.37 48.21
C LYS A 9 23.73 10.21 47.24
N ASN A 10 22.50 9.77 47.19
CA ASN A 10 22.04 8.83 46.15
C ASN A 10 22.04 9.57 44.79
N VAL A 11 23.13 9.44 44.05
CA VAL A 11 23.21 9.87 42.66
C VAL A 11 22.49 8.82 41.81
N SER A 12 21.26 9.13 41.42
CA SER A 12 20.55 8.35 40.38
C SER A 12 21.30 8.56 39.06
N VAL A 13 22.13 7.61 38.71
CA VAL A 13 22.67 7.49 37.37
C VAL A 13 21.49 7.10 36.48
N ASN A 14 21.00 8.03 35.69
CA ASN A 14 20.16 7.70 34.55
C ASN A 14 21.06 6.96 33.54
N ASP A 15 21.08 5.64 33.64
CA ASP A 15 21.56 4.79 32.56
C ASP A 15 20.56 4.90 31.39
N THR A 16 20.72 5.90 30.57
CA THR A 16 20.25 5.84 29.20
C THR A 16 21.17 4.86 28.49
N GLU A 17 20.82 3.58 28.45
CA GLU A 17 21.51 2.61 27.62
C GLU A 17 21.55 3.18 26.19
N GLU A 18 22.75 3.42 25.69
CA GLU A 18 22.98 3.93 24.35
C GLU A 18 22.52 2.82 23.40
N LYS A 19 21.48 3.10 22.56
CA LYS A 19 20.94 2.11 21.63
C LYS A 19 22.02 1.65 20.65
N GLU A 20 21.99 0.36 20.33
CA GLU A 20 22.75 -0.18 19.20
C GLU A 20 22.36 0.56 17.91
N HIS A 21 23.29 0.68 16.98
CA HIS A 21 23.04 1.25 15.65
C HIS A 21 23.24 0.18 14.59
N ILE A 22 22.36 0.20 13.61
CA ILE A 22 22.45 -0.67 12.43
C ILE A 22 22.39 0.14 11.15
N VAL A 23 22.86 -0.45 10.05
CA VAL A 23 22.72 0.13 8.72
C VAL A 23 21.56 -0.54 7.98
N VAL A 24 20.67 0.29 7.47
CA VAL A 24 19.56 -0.13 6.60
C VAL A 24 19.81 0.41 5.19
N THR A 25 19.78 -0.46 4.19
CA THR A 25 19.76 -0.03 2.78
C THR A 25 18.32 0.24 2.38
N ASP A 26 18.01 1.48 2.05
CA ASP A 26 16.63 1.90 1.73
C ASP A 26 16.22 1.59 0.28
N SER A 27 15.00 1.96 -0.12
CA SER A 27 14.45 1.65 -1.45
C SER A 27 15.24 2.26 -2.61
N ILE A 28 15.93 3.37 -2.39
CA ILE A 28 16.74 4.05 -3.42
C ILE A 28 18.25 3.73 -3.30
N GLY A 29 18.60 2.72 -2.48
CA GLY A 29 19.96 2.21 -2.38
C GLY A 29 20.88 2.98 -1.43
N ARG A 30 20.36 3.89 -0.61
CA ARG A 30 21.16 4.59 0.40
C ARG A 30 21.36 3.71 1.63
N ASN A 31 22.55 3.74 2.19
CA ASN A 31 22.87 3.14 3.47
C ASN A 31 22.64 4.16 4.58
N VAL A 32 21.64 3.93 5.40
CA VAL A 32 21.24 4.83 6.49
C VAL A 32 21.52 4.15 7.82
N GLU A 33 22.35 4.78 8.63
CA GLU A 33 22.61 4.32 10.01
C GLU A 33 21.50 4.84 10.93
N ILE A 34 20.84 3.92 11.64
CA ILE A 34 19.72 4.21 12.53
C ILE A 34 19.90 3.57 13.90
N PRO A 35 19.31 4.15 14.96
CA PRO A 35 19.20 3.44 16.23
C PRO A 35 18.33 2.20 16.10
N TYR A 36 18.65 1.15 16.85
CA TYR A 36 17.96 -0.14 16.73
C TYR A 36 17.61 -0.73 18.11
N PRO A 37 16.37 -1.22 18.27
CA PRO A 37 15.24 -1.03 17.34
C PRO A 37 14.72 0.40 17.36
N VAL A 38 14.12 0.85 16.24
CA VAL A 38 13.38 2.10 16.23
C VAL A 38 12.10 1.92 17.03
N THR A 39 11.88 2.81 17.99
CA THR A 39 10.68 2.82 18.84
C THR A 39 9.83 4.06 18.69
N LYS A 40 10.35 5.09 18.02
CA LYS A 40 9.62 6.33 17.68
C LYS A 40 9.90 6.71 16.23
N ALA A 41 8.88 6.61 15.40
CA ALA A 41 8.94 6.96 13.99
C ALA A 41 7.82 7.94 13.62
N VAL A 42 8.09 8.82 12.65
CA VAL A 42 7.05 9.54 11.93
C VAL A 42 6.98 9.01 10.50
N VAL A 43 5.78 8.88 9.97
CA VAL A 43 5.53 8.25 8.67
C VAL A 43 4.67 9.15 7.81
N ALA A 44 5.14 9.48 6.64
CA ALA A 44 4.44 10.36 5.70
C ALA A 44 3.99 9.62 4.44
N ASN A 45 3.38 8.46 4.60
CA ASN A 45 2.75 7.70 3.52
C ASN A 45 1.95 6.53 4.07
N ALA A 46 0.67 6.42 3.68
CA ALA A 46 -0.24 5.38 4.16
C ALA A 46 0.23 3.96 3.80
N TYR A 47 0.90 3.78 2.66
CA TYR A 47 1.31 2.47 2.18
C TYR A 47 2.46 1.88 3.01
N ASN A 48 3.40 2.73 3.46
CA ASN A 48 4.38 2.31 4.44
C ASN A 48 3.73 1.99 5.78
N THR A 49 2.74 2.78 6.19
CA THR A 49 2.02 2.58 7.46
C THR A 49 1.25 1.26 7.48
N GLU A 50 0.69 0.81 6.35
CA GLU A 50 0.03 -0.50 6.22
C GLU A 50 0.99 -1.67 6.53
N ILE A 51 2.22 -1.63 6.00
CA ILE A 51 3.22 -2.67 6.28
C ILE A 51 3.69 -2.59 7.73
N ILE A 52 3.93 -1.38 8.25
CA ILE A 52 4.29 -1.18 9.66
C ILE A 52 3.21 -1.76 10.59
N ASN A 53 1.94 -1.56 10.26
CA ASN A 53 0.82 -2.16 11.00
C ASN A 53 0.83 -3.70 10.87
N ALA A 54 1.00 -4.21 9.66
CA ALA A 54 1.00 -5.65 9.38
C ALA A 54 2.11 -6.41 10.14
N VAL A 55 3.27 -5.78 10.35
CA VAL A 55 4.37 -6.37 11.12
C VAL A 55 4.28 -6.10 12.63
N GLY A 56 3.20 -5.46 13.08
CA GLY A 56 2.95 -5.20 14.51
C GLY A 56 3.80 -4.09 15.12
N ALA A 57 4.18 -3.08 14.33
CA ALA A 57 5.01 -1.96 14.79
C ALA A 57 4.27 -0.60 14.80
N LEU A 58 2.94 -0.60 14.65
CA LEU A 58 2.17 0.65 14.57
C LEU A 58 2.29 1.49 15.85
N ASP A 59 2.52 0.87 17.00
CA ASP A 59 2.72 1.57 18.28
C ASP A 59 4.00 2.42 18.31
N CYS A 60 4.95 2.17 17.41
CA CYS A 60 6.14 2.98 17.24
C CYS A 60 5.87 4.28 16.45
N VAL A 61 4.71 4.40 15.79
CA VAL A 61 4.38 5.57 14.97
C VAL A 61 3.80 6.67 15.85
N VAL A 62 4.52 7.78 15.98
CA VAL A 62 4.18 8.93 16.82
C VAL A 62 3.72 10.14 16.02
N GLY A 63 3.81 10.09 14.71
CA GLY A 63 3.35 11.16 13.83
C GLY A 63 3.11 10.65 12.41
N VAL A 64 2.11 11.25 11.75
CA VAL A 64 1.67 10.86 10.40
C VAL A 64 1.29 12.09 9.58
N ASP A 65 1.26 11.96 8.25
CA ASP A 65 0.72 13.02 7.42
C ASP A 65 -0.81 13.15 7.54
N TYR A 66 -1.34 14.27 7.04
CA TYR A 66 -2.78 14.56 7.14
C TYR A 66 -3.65 13.53 6.42
N ASN A 67 -3.16 12.94 5.32
CA ASN A 67 -3.93 11.93 4.59
C ASN A 67 -4.18 10.66 5.44
N ILE A 68 -3.18 10.26 6.23
CA ILE A 68 -3.35 9.15 7.19
C ILE A 68 -4.29 9.58 8.32
N TYR A 69 -4.05 10.75 8.91
CA TYR A 69 -4.83 11.27 10.04
C TYR A 69 -6.32 11.37 9.71
N GLN A 70 -6.68 11.86 8.53
CA GLN A 70 -8.09 12.06 8.18
C GLN A 70 -8.83 10.74 7.84
N ASP A 71 -8.12 9.66 7.48
CA ASP A 71 -8.74 8.34 7.28
C ASP A 71 -8.96 7.61 8.61
N LYS A 72 -9.93 8.12 9.37
CA LYS A 72 -10.25 7.66 10.73
C LYS A 72 -10.62 6.18 10.79
N GLU A 73 -11.29 5.69 9.76
CA GLU A 73 -11.82 4.33 9.73
C GLU A 73 -10.71 3.30 9.50
N SER A 74 -9.82 3.53 8.53
CA SER A 74 -8.69 2.63 8.27
C SER A 74 -7.73 2.52 9.45
N TRP A 75 -7.63 3.55 10.29
CA TRP A 75 -6.69 3.61 11.41
C TRP A 75 -7.36 3.58 12.79
N LYS A 76 -8.67 3.28 12.85
CA LYS A 76 -9.45 3.15 14.11
C LYS A 76 -9.28 4.34 15.05
N ASN A 77 -9.28 5.56 14.51
CA ASN A 77 -9.06 6.81 15.26
C ASN A 77 -7.75 6.84 16.07
N ARG A 78 -6.75 6.05 15.71
CA ARG A 78 -5.48 5.98 16.44
C ARG A 78 -4.71 7.29 16.44
N PHE A 79 -4.73 8.01 15.32
CA PHE A 79 -3.95 9.22 15.15
C PHE A 79 -4.77 10.45 15.51
N THR A 80 -4.17 11.36 16.25
CA THR A 80 -4.76 12.61 16.72
C THR A 80 -4.19 13.81 15.98
N GLU A 81 -4.82 14.97 16.05
CA GLU A 81 -4.41 16.16 15.31
C GLU A 81 -2.98 16.63 15.67
N ASP A 82 -2.59 16.46 16.93
CA ASP A 82 -1.25 16.78 17.43
C ASP A 82 -0.15 15.84 16.90
N MET A 83 -0.52 14.74 16.26
CA MET A 83 0.39 13.81 15.58
C MET A 83 0.58 14.16 14.09
N VAL A 84 -0.08 15.18 13.56
CA VAL A 84 0.00 15.54 12.13
C VAL A 84 1.29 16.29 11.83
N ILE A 85 2.13 15.70 10.98
CA ILE A 85 3.47 16.21 10.62
C ILE A 85 3.53 16.95 9.28
N GLY A 86 2.40 17.25 8.67
CA GLY A 86 2.30 17.95 7.39
C GLY A 86 1.07 17.53 6.60
N LYS A 87 0.81 18.16 5.48
CA LYS A 87 -0.34 17.83 4.62
C LYS A 87 -0.13 16.54 3.86
N SER A 88 1.10 16.28 3.44
CA SER A 88 1.52 15.09 2.71
C SER A 88 3.03 14.94 2.80
N GLN A 89 3.57 13.83 2.25
CA GLN A 89 5.01 13.63 2.13
C GLN A 89 5.75 14.67 1.26
N LYS A 90 5.02 15.53 0.55
CA LYS A 90 5.57 16.66 -0.24
C LYS A 90 5.42 18.00 0.45
N ASP A 91 4.70 18.06 1.55
CA ASP A 91 4.45 19.27 2.33
C ASP A 91 4.53 18.91 3.83
N LEU A 92 5.76 18.77 4.33
CA LEU A 92 6.09 18.38 5.69
C LEU A 92 6.28 19.61 6.60
N ASN A 93 5.86 19.49 7.83
CA ASN A 93 6.14 20.45 8.91
C ASN A 93 7.33 19.96 9.73
N TYR A 94 8.52 20.43 9.41
CA TYR A 94 9.76 20.01 10.07
C TYR A 94 9.82 20.41 11.54
N GLU A 95 9.28 21.57 11.92
CA GLU A 95 9.19 21.98 13.32
C GLU A 95 8.37 20.99 14.14
N LYS A 96 7.24 20.54 13.59
CA LYS A 96 6.39 19.54 14.22
C LYS A 96 7.09 18.18 14.33
N ILE A 97 7.81 17.76 13.30
CA ILE A 97 8.59 16.52 13.33
C ILE A 97 9.65 16.59 14.44
N ILE A 98 10.39 17.69 14.54
CA ILE A 98 11.42 17.90 15.56
C ILE A 98 10.79 17.91 16.98
N GLU A 99 9.63 18.55 17.15
CA GLU A 99 8.88 18.56 18.42
C GLU A 99 8.53 17.15 18.92
N LEU A 100 8.12 16.25 18.00
CA LEU A 100 7.79 14.86 18.32
C LEU A 100 9.01 14.00 18.67
N GLN A 101 10.22 14.48 18.38
CA GLN A 101 11.49 13.78 18.66
C GLN A 101 11.51 12.32 18.17
N PRO A 102 11.20 12.01 16.91
CA PRO A 102 11.33 10.68 16.39
C PRO A 102 12.79 10.31 16.14
N GLU A 103 13.07 9.03 16.04
CA GLU A 103 14.37 8.52 15.62
C GLU A 103 14.53 8.53 14.10
N VAL A 104 13.39 8.31 13.39
CA VAL A 104 13.35 8.25 11.92
C VAL A 104 12.10 8.93 11.37
N LEU A 105 12.23 9.47 10.17
CA LEU A 105 11.13 9.78 9.25
C LEU A 105 11.14 8.75 8.12
N ILE A 106 9.98 8.16 7.84
CA ILE A 106 9.78 7.22 6.73
C ILE A 106 8.84 7.86 5.72
N LEU A 107 9.25 7.91 4.45
CA LEU A 107 8.46 8.40 3.33
C LEU A 107 8.87 7.65 2.05
N THR A 108 8.20 7.96 0.92
CA THR A 108 8.56 7.34 -0.36
C THR A 108 9.53 8.21 -1.16
N GLY A 109 10.13 7.63 -2.21
CA GLY A 109 11.02 8.35 -3.13
C GLY A 109 10.35 9.49 -3.90
N ASN A 110 9.00 9.53 -3.93
CA ASN A 110 8.23 10.64 -4.50
C ASN A 110 7.99 11.80 -3.52
N GLY A 111 8.36 11.62 -2.25
CA GLY A 111 8.31 12.66 -1.24
C GLY A 111 9.51 13.61 -1.31
N THR A 112 9.54 14.58 -0.41
CA THR A 112 10.63 15.57 -0.28
C THR A 112 11.76 15.03 0.61
N TRP A 113 12.26 13.83 0.36
CA TRP A 113 13.21 13.13 1.24
C TRP A 113 14.56 13.85 1.33
N GLU A 114 15.06 14.45 0.24
CA GLU A 114 16.34 15.18 0.23
C GLU A 114 16.28 16.43 1.13
N GLU A 115 15.21 17.19 1.01
CA GLU A 115 14.99 18.35 1.87
C GLU A 115 14.76 17.92 3.33
N ALA A 116 14.00 16.85 3.55
CA ALA A 116 13.77 16.29 4.87
C ALA A 116 15.08 15.86 5.54
N GLU A 117 15.96 15.18 4.82
CA GLU A 117 17.27 14.79 5.34
C GLU A 117 18.09 16.02 5.78
N LYS A 118 18.16 17.04 4.94
CA LYS A 118 18.87 18.29 5.24
C LYS A 118 18.31 19.02 6.46
N GLN A 119 16.99 19.05 6.62
CA GLN A 119 16.32 19.74 7.73
C GLN A 119 16.41 18.95 9.05
N LEU A 120 16.41 17.64 9.00
CA LEU A 120 16.26 16.78 10.18
C LEU A 120 17.58 16.19 10.70
N GLU A 121 18.62 16.06 9.84
CA GLU A 121 19.92 15.54 10.22
C GLU A 121 20.57 16.29 11.40
N PRO A 122 20.53 17.65 11.48
CA PRO A 122 21.06 18.40 12.61
C PRO A 122 20.43 18.03 13.96
N PHE A 123 19.25 17.42 13.95
CA PHE A 123 18.52 17.00 15.14
C PHE A 123 18.65 15.48 15.41
N GLY A 124 19.50 14.79 14.65
CA GLY A 124 19.74 13.34 14.80
C GLY A 124 18.59 12.46 14.26
N ILE A 125 17.62 13.05 13.56
CA ILE A 125 16.48 12.32 12.97
C ILE A 125 16.91 11.80 11.59
N LYS A 126 16.86 10.49 11.39
CA LYS A 126 17.27 9.86 10.13
C LYS A 126 16.10 9.73 9.17
N VAL A 127 16.37 9.80 7.86
CA VAL A 127 15.35 9.69 6.81
C VAL A 127 15.53 8.37 6.07
N ILE A 128 14.48 7.56 6.08
CA ILE A 128 14.38 6.27 5.36
C ILE A 128 13.42 6.43 4.19
N VAL A 129 13.86 6.12 2.99
CA VAL A 129 13.00 6.02 1.81
C VAL A 129 12.53 4.58 1.65
N CYS A 130 11.21 4.38 1.74
CA CYS A 130 10.59 3.07 1.54
C CYS A 130 9.43 3.20 0.54
N ASN A 131 9.51 2.47 -0.58
CA ASN A 131 8.59 2.58 -1.71
C ASN A 131 7.48 1.52 -1.67
N ALA A 132 6.82 1.36 -0.53
CA ALA A 132 5.77 0.36 -0.33
C ALA A 132 4.55 0.51 -1.28
N TYR A 133 4.45 1.60 -2.01
CA TYR A 133 3.38 1.81 -2.98
C TYR A 133 3.59 1.06 -4.30
N TYR A 134 4.80 0.58 -4.61
CA TYR A 134 5.05 -0.27 -5.77
C TYR A 134 4.90 -1.75 -5.44
N THR A 135 4.10 -2.46 -6.22
CA THR A 135 3.85 -3.89 -6.01
C THR A 135 5.13 -4.73 -6.13
N ASN A 136 6.02 -4.37 -7.05
CA ASN A 136 7.31 -5.05 -7.24
C ASN A 136 8.37 -4.70 -6.18
N GLU A 137 8.11 -3.72 -5.32
CA GLU A 137 8.94 -3.34 -4.17
C GLU A 137 8.43 -3.95 -2.84
N PHE A 138 7.39 -4.78 -2.88
CA PHE A 138 6.74 -5.31 -1.68
C PHE A 138 7.70 -6.06 -0.76
N GLU A 139 8.45 -7.03 -1.28
CA GLU A 139 9.39 -7.81 -0.48
C GLU A 139 10.47 -6.93 0.14
N LYS A 140 11.06 -6.03 -0.67
CA LYS A 140 12.06 -5.08 -0.21
C LYS A 140 11.52 -4.13 0.86
N SER A 141 10.27 -3.68 0.71
CA SER A 141 9.61 -2.81 1.70
C SER A 141 9.38 -3.55 3.02
N CYS A 142 8.98 -4.82 2.96
CA CYS A 142 8.87 -5.67 4.15
C CYS A 142 10.22 -5.84 4.86
N ASP A 143 11.29 -6.09 4.11
CA ASP A 143 12.65 -6.25 4.65
C ASP A 143 13.15 -4.97 5.32
N ILE A 144 12.95 -3.81 4.67
CA ILE A 144 13.33 -2.51 5.23
C ILE A 144 12.58 -2.25 6.53
N LEU A 145 11.24 -2.32 6.50
CA LEU A 145 10.41 -1.96 7.65
C LEU A 145 10.52 -2.99 8.77
N GLY A 146 10.63 -4.28 8.44
CA GLY A 146 10.90 -5.33 9.42
C GLY A 146 12.22 -5.08 10.18
N LYS A 147 13.27 -4.72 9.46
CA LYS A 147 14.58 -4.42 10.05
C LYS A 147 14.56 -3.15 10.88
N VAL A 148 13.93 -2.07 10.40
CA VAL A 148 13.82 -0.79 11.14
C VAL A 148 13.21 -0.99 12.52
N PHE A 149 12.15 -1.78 12.63
CA PHE A 149 11.38 -1.95 13.85
C PHE A 149 11.70 -3.24 14.63
N ALA A 150 12.74 -4.01 14.24
CA ALA A 150 13.04 -5.34 14.79
C ALA A 150 11.82 -6.28 14.73
N ARG A 151 11.25 -6.40 13.53
CA ARG A 151 10.09 -7.24 13.22
C ARG A 151 10.35 -8.13 12.01
N GLU A 152 11.58 -8.58 11.83
CA GLU A 152 12.03 -9.37 10.67
C GLU A 152 11.23 -10.66 10.52
N GLU A 153 10.92 -11.33 11.63
CA GLU A 153 10.10 -12.56 11.62
C GLU A 153 8.69 -12.30 11.08
N LYS A 154 8.06 -11.23 11.56
CA LYS A 154 6.72 -10.82 11.07
C LYS A 154 6.74 -10.35 9.62
N ALA A 155 7.79 -9.67 9.22
CA ALA A 155 7.99 -9.27 7.83
C ALA A 155 8.15 -10.49 6.91
N GLU A 156 8.87 -11.52 7.36
CA GLU A 156 9.02 -12.77 6.62
C GLU A 156 7.70 -13.55 6.51
N GLU A 157 6.91 -13.63 7.59
CA GLU A 157 5.56 -14.21 7.56
C GLU A 157 4.66 -13.50 6.54
N LEU A 158 4.69 -12.15 6.52
CA LEU A 158 3.91 -11.34 5.59
C LEU A 158 4.35 -11.54 4.14
N LYS A 159 5.66 -11.53 3.87
CA LYS A 159 6.20 -11.82 2.54
C LYS A 159 5.78 -13.20 2.05
N LYS A 160 6.00 -14.22 2.85
CA LYS A 160 5.65 -15.59 2.52
C LYS A 160 4.17 -15.73 2.18
N TYR A 161 3.31 -15.12 2.98
CA TYR A 161 1.86 -15.17 2.77
C TYR A 161 1.45 -14.72 1.35
N PHE A 162 2.00 -13.60 0.86
CA PHE A 162 1.66 -13.09 -0.47
C PHE A 162 2.47 -13.75 -1.59
N MET A 163 3.77 -14.00 -1.37
CA MET A 163 4.63 -14.55 -2.42
C MET A 163 4.22 -15.97 -2.81
N GLU A 164 3.80 -16.81 -1.88
CA GLU A 164 3.27 -18.16 -2.19
C GLU A 164 2.06 -18.09 -3.14
N LYS A 165 1.21 -17.08 -2.99
CA LYS A 165 0.03 -16.88 -3.86
C LYS A 165 0.41 -16.34 -5.23
N LEU A 166 1.37 -15.43 -5.29
CA LEU A 166 1.90 -14.93 -6.57
C LEU A 166 2.62 -16.05 -7.33
N ASP A 167 3.41 -16.87 -6.66
CA ASP A 167 4.07 -18.05 -7.23
C ASP A 167 3.04 -19.06 -7.76
N TYR A 168 1.95 -19.28 -7.01
CA TYR A 168 0.86 -20.11 -7.46
C TYR A 168 0.25 -19.58 -8.77
N ILE A 169 -0.09 -18.31 -8.84
CA ILE A 169 -0.62 -17.67 -10.05
C ILE A 169 0.36 -17.87 -11.21
N GLN A 170 1.63 -17.54 -11.01
CA GLN A 170 2.66 -17.65 -12.05
C GLN A 170 2.82 -19.08 -12.56
N ASN A 171 2.87 -20.06 -11.65
CA ASN A 171 3.02 -21.48 -12.00
C ASN A 171 1.81 -22.02 -12.75
N GLN A 172 0.58 -21.70 -12.31
CA GLN A 172 -0.64 -22.14 -12.97
C GLN A 172 -0.84 -21.54 -14.35
N LEU A 173 -0.39 -20.31 -14.55
CA LEU A 173 -0.59 -19.58 -15.81
C LEU A 173 0.61 -19.67 -16.77
N LYS A 174 1.65 -20.39 -16.40
CA LYS A 174 2.92 -20.49 -17.17
C LYS A 174 2.72 -20.79 -18.65
N ASP A 175 1.83 -21.72 -18.99
CA ASP A 175 1.57 -22.17 -20.36
C ASP A 175 0.16 -21.75 -20.86
N VAL A 176 -0.50 -20.85 -20.13
CA VAL A 176 -1.83 -20.35 -20.47
C VAL A 176 -1.71 -19.06 -21.30
N PRO A 177 -2.41 -18.95 -22.44
CA PRO A 177 -2.45 -17.71 -23.21
C PRO A 177 -2.95 -16.55 -22.35
N LYS A 178 -2.22 -15.44 -22.38
CA LYS A 178 -2.59 -14.26 -21.60
C LYS A 178 -3.85 -13.61 -22.16
N LYS A 179 -4.75 -13.22 -21.28
CA LYS A 179 -5.97 -12.44 -21.57
C LYS A 179 -5.60 -10.98 -21.78
N ARG A 180 -6.15 -10.37 -22.82
CA ARG A 180 -5.93 -8.96 -23.16
C ARG A 180 -6.83 -8.07 -22.30
N VAL A 181 -6.21 -7.16 -21.55
CA VAL A 181 -6.88 -6.38 -20.52
C VAL A 181 -6.68 -4.88 -20.75
N TYR A 182 -7.76 -4.12 -20.64
CA TYR A 182 -7.74 -2.68 -20.43
C TYR A 182 -7.92 -2.39 -18.94
N PHE A 183 -6.96 -1.69 -18.36
CA PHE A 183 -7.04 -1.17 -16.99
C PHE A 183 -7.36 0.30 -17.01
N GLU A 184 -8.30 0.75 -16.17
CA GLU A 184 -8.66 2.15 -16.03
C GLU A 184 -8.76 2.57 -14.57
N TYR A 185 -8.05 3.67 -14.24
CA TYR A 185 -8.06 4.27 -12.92
C TYR A 185 -8.90 5.54 -12.88
N ARG A 186 -9.97 5.56 -12.11
CA ARG A 186 -10.88 6.68 -11.85
C ARG A 186 -11.52 7.31 -13.08
N THR A 187 -10.75 8.02 -13.91
CA THR A 187 -11.26 8.77 -15.07
C THR A 187 -11.08 7.99 -16.36
N GLU A 188 -11.96 8.25 -17.34
CA GLU A 188 -11.85 7.64 -18.67
C GLU A 188 -10.48 7.87 -19.27
N GLY A 189 -9.92 6.81 -19.85
CA GLY A 189 -8.63 6.84 -20.54
C GLY A 189 -7.41 6.85 -19.62
N ASN A 190 -7.56 6.94 -18.31
CA ASN A 190 -6.43 6.88 -17.39
C ASN A 190 -6.05 5.42 -17.12
N THR A 191 -5.10 4.90 -17.91
CA THR A 191 -4.63 3.52 -17.86
C THR A 191 -3.34 3.37 -17.05
N THR A 192 -2.66 2.24 -17.20
CA THR A 192 -1.34 1.99 -16.60
C THR A 192 -0.34 1.52 -17.64
N VAL A 193 0.89 1.99 -17.51
CA VAL A 193 2.01 1.72 -18.41
C VAL A 193 3.25 1.33 -17.61
N PRO A 194 4.30 0.73 -18.21
CA PRO A 194 5.53 0.41 -17.49
C PRO A 194 6.09 1.58 -16.69
N GLY A 195 6.38 1.34 -15.41
CA GLY A 195 6.85 2.36 -14.46
C GLY A 195 5.76 3.13 -13.74
N ASP A 196 4.50 2.98 -14.15
CA ASP A 196 3.36 3.54 -13.45
C ASP A 196 2.98 2.74 -12.20
N PHE A 197 2.22 3.39 -11.37
CA PHE A 197 1.79 2.98 -10.05
C PHE A 197 1.03 1.63 -10.01
N PHE A 198 0.23 1.32 -11.06
CA PHE A 198 -0.60 0.11 -11.13
C PHE A 198 -0.02 -0.99 -12.02
N TYR A 199 1.06 -0.70 -12.73
CA TYR A 199 1.56 -1.60 -13.77
C TYR A 199 1.77 -3.03 -13.26
N TYR A 200 2.50 -3.20 -12.16
CA TYR A 200 2.79 -4.53 -11.64
C TYR A 200 1.59 -5.22 -10.97
N MET A 201 0.59 -4.46 -10.48
CA MET A 201 -0.66 -5.05 -10.00
C MET A 201 -1.36 -5.81 -11.14
N VAL A 202 -1.39 -5.22 -12.33
CA VAL A 202 -1.98 -5.84 -13.53
C VAL A 202 -1.07 -6.93 -14.10
N GLU A 203 0.24 -6.67 -14.21
CA GLU A 203 1.20 -7.62 -14.77
C GLU A 203 1.26 -8.94 -13.96
N TYR A 204 1.32 -8.87 -12.64
CA TYR A 204 1.39 -10.04 -11.76
C TYR A 204 0.10 -10.87 -11.74
N SER A 205 -1.02 -10.31 -12.20
CA SER A 205 -2.28 -11.05 -12.35
C SER A 205 -2.29 -12.02 -13.53
N GLY A 206 -1.25 -12.01 -14.39
CA GLY A 206 -1.19 -12.77 -15.63
C GLY A 206 -1.92 -12.10 -16.81
N ALA A 207 -2.33 -10.84 -16.66
CA ALA A 207 -2.95 -10.06 -17.72
C ALA A 207 -1.94 -9.68 -18.82
N ASP A 208 -2.43 -9.56 -20.04
CA ASP A 208 -1.74 -8.85 -21.13
C ASP A 208 -2.33 -7.43 -21.21
N ASN A 209 -1.63 -6.46 -20.60
CA ASN A 209 -2.01 -5.05 -20.66
C ASN A 209 -1.91 -4.53 -22.10
N ILE A 210 -3.05 -4.15 -22.69
CA ILE A 210 -3.09 -3.68 -24.09
C ILE A 210 -2.27 -2.40 -24.33
N PHE A 211 -1.96 -1.64 -23.27
CA PHE A 211 -1.15 -0.42 -23.34
C PHE A 211 0.25 -0.56 -22.73
N LYS A 212 0.76 -1.80 -22.61
CA LYS A 212 2.11 -2.07 -22.08
C LYS A 212 3.25 -1.39 -22.82
N ASN A 213 3.02 -0.97 -24.08
CA ASN A 213 4.00 -0.27 -24.93
C ASN A 213 3.70 1.23 -25.05
N ALA A 214 2.67 1.75 -24.41
CA ALA A 214 2.38 3.18 -24.42
C ALA A 214 3.34 3.94 -23.51
N SER A 215 3.57 5.21 -23.81
CA SER A 215 4.48 6.09 -23.06
C SER A 215 3.75 7.01 -22.06
N ALA A 216 2.42 7.09 -22.14
CA ALA A 216 1.60 7.93 -21.30
C ALA A 216 0.43 7.14 -20.73
N VAL A 217 0.03 7.47 -19.50
CA VAL A 217 -1.11 6.84 -18.82
C VAL A 217 -2.45 7.32 -19.36
N GLN A 218 -2.51 8.48 -19.99
CA GLN A 218 -3.75 8.97 -20.62
C GLN A 218 -3.81 8.49 -22.06
N VAL A 219 -4.87 7.77 -22.39
CA VAL A 219 -5.14 7.24 -23.74
C VAL A 219 -6.53 7.74 -24.21
N GLU A 220 -6.68 7.83 -25.54
CA GLU A 220 -7.95 8.21 -26.15
C GLU A 220 -8.92 7.03 -26.19
N SER A 221 -10.23 7.32 -26.09
CA SER A 221 -11.29 6.32 -26.09
C SER A 221 -11.25 5.42 -27.34
N GLU A 222 -10.98 6.01 -28.50
CA GLU A 222 -10.85 5.32 -29.78
C GLU A 222 -9.70 4.29 -29.79
N ALA A 223 -8.60 4.57 -29.09
CA ALA A 223 -7.49 3.63 -28.97
C ALA A 223 -7.87 2.37 -28.17
N VAL A 224 -8.77 2.51 -27.19
CA VAL A 224 -9.30 1.37 -26.44
C VAL A 224 -10.22 0.53 -27.34
N VAL A 225 -11.09 1.16 -28.11
CA VAL A 225 -11.98 0.48 -29.07
C VAL A 225 -11.18 -0.26 -30.13
N GLU A 226 -10.16 0.40 -30.71
CA GLU A 226 -9.27 -0.22 -31.71
C GLU A 226 -8.50 -1.41 -31.15
N ALA A 227 -8.01 -1.30 -29.91
CA ALA A 227 -7.31 -2.38 -29.23
C ALA A 227 -8.19 -3.57 -28.87
N ASN A 228 -9.50 -3.37 -28.77
CA ASN A 228 -10.52 -4.38 -28.47
C ASN A 228 -10.12 -5.36 -27.35
N PRO A 229 -10.04 -4.91 -26.07
CA PRO A 229 -9.69 -5.78 -24.97
C PRO A 229 -10.76 -6.86 -24.72
N GLU A 230 -10.32 -8.02 -24.20
CA GLU A 230 -11.21 -9.11 -23.78
C GLU A 230 -11.80 -8.85 -22.39
N TYR A 231 -11.12 -8.05 -21.57
CA TYR A 231 -11.49 -7.73 -20.18
C TYR A 231 -11.22 -6.26 -19.89
N ILE A 232 -12.07 -5.67 -19.05
CA ILE A 232 -11.88 -4.32 -18.50
C ILE A 232 -11.78 -4.43 -16.98
N ILE A 233 -10.73 -3.83 -16.41
CA ILE A 233 -10.54 -3.69 -14.97
C ILE A 233 -10.62 -2.22 -14.63
N LYS A 234 -11.60 -1.85 -13.80
CA LYS A 234 -11.84 -0.48 -13.39
C LYS A 234 -11.63 -0.31 -11.90
N VAL A 235 -10.76 0.62 -11.50
CA VAL A 235 -10.71 1.06 -10.10
C VAL A 235 -11.71 2.17 -9.89
N SER A 236 -12.72 1.89 -9.07
CA SER A 236 -13.75 2.83 -8.67
C SER A 236 -13.34 3.58 -7.41
N ALA A 237 -13.53 4.89 -7.39
CA ALA A 237 -13.39 5.69 -6.18
C ALA A 237 -14.77 5.92 -5.56
N SER A 238 -14.85 5.78 -4.24
CA SER A 238 -15.97 6.29 -3.46
C SER A 238 -15.78 7.79 -3.20
N ASP A 239 -16.85 8.54 -3.13
CA ASP A 239 -16.86 9.92 -2.64
C ASP A 239 -16.66 10.00 -1.11
N VAL A 240 -16.76 8.86 -0.43
CA VAL A 240 -16.47 8.75 1.01
C VAL A 240 -14.96 8.81 1.21
N TYR A 241 -14.52 9.65 2.13
CA TYR A 241 -13.11 9.93 2.35
C TYR A 241 -12.28 8.70 2.76
N SER A 242 -12.86 7.73 3.44
CA SER A 242 -12.13 6.52 3.85
C SER A 242 -12.15 5.46 2.76
N SER A 243 -10.98 4.98 2.38
CA SER A 243 -10.84 3.85 1.45
C SER A 243 -11.39 2.53 2.01
N TYR A 244 -11.51 2.42 3.33
CA TYR A 244 -12.00 1.22 4.03
C TYR A 244 -13.45 0.90 3.66
N TYR A 245 -14.29 1.91 3.41
CA TYR A 245 -15.66 1.70 2.95
C TYR A 245 -15.72 1.65 1.42
N PRO A 246 -16.23 0.54 0.85
CA PRO A 246 -16.38 0.43 -0.60
C PRO A 246 -17.53 1.31 -1.10
N PRO A 247 -17.58 1.60 -2.42
CA PRO A 247 -18.80 2.04 -3.06
C PRO A 247 -19.94 1.06 -2.82
N THR A 248 -21.19 1.55 -2.83
CA THR A 248 -22.36 0.67 -2.81
C THR A 248 -22.45 -0.15 -4.10
N GLN A 249 -23.22 -1.24 -4.09
CA GLN A 249 -23.43 -2.04 -5.30
C GLN A 249 -24.13 -1.23 -6.41
N GLU A 250 -25.00 -0.29 -6.04
CA GLU A 250 -25.66 0.64 -6.96
C GLU A 250 -24.64 1.61 -7.59
N GLU A 251 -23.69 2.14 -6.82
CA GLU A 251 -22.61 2.99 -7.32
C GLU A 251 -21.69 2.23 -8.28
N HIS A 252 -21.29 1.00 -7.92
CA HIS A 252 -20.54 0.12 -8.82
C HIS A 252 -21.28 -0.16 -10.11
N LYS A 253 -22.56 -0.49 -10.02
CA LYS A 253 -23.41 -0.74 -11.19
C LYS A 253 -23.49 0.47 -12.10
N ALA A 254 -23.67 1.66 -11.54
CA ALA A 254 -23.72 2.91 -12.30
C ALA A 254 -22.40 3.19 -13.05
N ILE A 255 -21.25 2.94 -12.41
CA ILE A 255 -19.93 3.06 -13.05
C ILE A 255 -19.79 2.06 -14.21
N LYS A 256 -20.21 0.82 -14.00
CA LYS A 256 -20.18 -0.21 -15.05
C LYS A 256 -21.08 0.17 -16.24
N GLU A 257 -22.30 0.64 -15.98
CA GLU A 257 -23.24 1.09 -17.01
C GLU A 257 -22.70 2.29 -17.79
N GLU A 258 -22.01 3.22 -17.11
CA GLU A 258 -21.31 4.33 -17.75
C GLU A 258 -20.26 3.81 -18.75
N ILE A 259 -19.40 2.90 -18.34
CA ILE A 259 -18.37 2.30 -19.20
C ILE A 259 -19.01 1.62 -20.42
N MET A 260 -20.07 0.84 -20.22
CA MET A 260 -20.74 0.10 -21.29
C MET A 260 -21.46 1.02 -22.28
N SER A 261 -21.84 2.24 -21.86
CA SER A 261 -22.58 3.22 -22.67
C SER A 261 -21.70 4.21 -23.42
N ARG A 262 -20.37 4.12 -23.28
CA ARG A 262 -19.43 5.01 -23.98
C ARG A 262 -19.54 4.83 -25.50
N PRO A 263 -19.42 5.89 -26.31
CA PRO A 263 -19.57 5.80 -27.76
C PRO A 263 -18.59 4.78 -28.38
N GLY A 264 -19.14 3.78 -29.09
CA GLY A 264 -18.37 2.72 -29.76
C GLY A 264 -17.88 1.58 -28.87
N TRP A 265 -18.08 1.66 -27.54
CA TRP A 265 -17.64 0.62 -26.62
C TRP A 265 -18.50 -0.64 -26.64
N ASP A 266 -19.74 -0.54 -27.17
CA ASP A 266 -20.61 -1.69 -27.45
C ASP A 266 -20.00 -2.69 -28.46
N GLU A 267 -18.98 -2.27 -29.22
CA GLU A 267 -18.22 -3.12 -30.13
C GLU A 267 -17.05 -3.86 -29.46
N ILE A 268 -16.63 -3.47 -28.25
CA ILE A 268 -15.53 -4.08 -27.49
C ILE A 268 -15.97 -5.45 -26.96
N ASP A 269 -15.12 -6.48 -27.14
CA ASP A 269 -15.40 -7.84 -26.67
C ASP A 269 -15.66 -7.91 -25.16
N ALA A 270 -14.90 -7.17 -24.36
CA ALA A 270 -15.14 -7.07 -22.92
C ALA A 270 -16.53 -6.57 -22.56
N VAL A 271 -17.07 -5.63 -23.31
CA VAL A 271 -18.44 -5.09 -23.12
C VAL A 271 -19.49 -6.08 -23.60
N LYS A 272 -19.30 -6.66 -24.79
CA LYS A 272 -20.22 -7.68 -25.37
C LYS A 272 -20.38 -8.90 -24.45
N ASN A 273 -19.30 -9.31 -23.80
CA ASN A 273 -19.26 -10.51 -22.96
C ASN A 273 -19.45 -10.22 -21.46
N ASP A 274 -19.68 -8.98 -21.10
CA ASP A 274 -19.81 -8.54 -19.70
C ASP A 274 -18.57 -8.85 -18.83
N ASN A 275 -17.38 -8.81 -19.44
CA ASN A 275 -16.10 -9.08 -18.79
C ASN A 275 -15.52 -7.79 -18.17
N ILE A 276 -16.24 -7.21 -17.20
CA ILE A 276 -15.87 -5.96 -16.53
C ILE A 276 -15.81 -6.21 -15.04
N LEU A 277 -14.64 -5.98 -14.44
CA LEU A 277 -14.40 -6.04 -13.00
C LEU A 277 -14.13 -4.64 -12.46
N LEU A 278 -14.89 -4.24 -11.44
CA LEU A 278 -14.63 -3.04 -10.67
C LEU A 278 -13.98 -3.41 -9.35
N LEU A 279 -12.92 -2.68 -8.99
CA LEU A 279 -12.20 -2.79 -7.72
C LEU A 279 -12.35 -1.49 -6.94
N SER A 280 -12.57 -1.56 -5.65
CA SER A 280 -12.62 -0.38 -4.79
C SER A 280 -11.24 0.28 -4.66
N HIS A 281 -11.22 1.50 -4.16
CA HIS A 281 -10.01 2.23 -3.85
C HIS A 281 -9.10 1.47 -2.86
N TYR A 282 -9.67 0.73 -1.89
CA TYR A 282 -8.90 0.02 -0.87
C TYR A 282 -7.96 -1.04 -1.47
N VAL A 283 -8.43 -1.84 -2.43
CA VAL A 283 -7.66 -2.97 -3.00
C VAL A 283 -6.63 -2.56 -4.06
N HIS A 284 -6.34 -1.26 -4.20
CA HIS A 284 -5.27 -0.78 -5.09
C HIS A 284 -4.15 -0.04 -4.36
N GLY A 285 -4.24 0.20 -3.06
CA GLY A 285 -3.26 0.96 -2.29
C GLY A 285 -2.18 0.08 -1.66
N GLY A 286 -0.91 0.47 -1.74
CA GLY A 286 0.19 -0.20 -1.06
C GLY A 286 0.23 -1.72 -1.22
N ALA A 287 0.35 -2.45 -0.14
CA ALA A 287 0.30 -3.92 -0.10
C ALA A 287 -1.08 -4.48 -0.50
N SER A 288 -2.16 -3.72 -0.33
CA SER A 288 -3.50 -4.10 -0.79
C SER A 288 -3.58 -4.29 -2.31
N LYS A 289 -2.63 -3.74 -3.10
CA LYS A 289 -2.50 -4.04 -4.54
C LYS A 289 -2.30 -5.53 -4.82
N LEU A 290 -1.64 -6.24 -3.92
CA LEU A 290 -1.49 -7.69 -4.04
C LEU A 290 -2.84 -8.40 -3.95
N VAL A 291 -3.73 -7.91 -3.09
CA VAL A 291 -5.13 -8.36 -3.04
C VAL A 291 -5.84 -8.04 -4.36
N GLY A 292 -5.69 -6.82 -4.87
CA GLY A 292 -6.22 -6.43 -6.19
C GLY A 292 -5.69 -7.32 -7.32
N THR A 293 -4.40 -7.66 -7.31
CA THR A 293 -3.77 -8.61 -8.24
C THR A 293 -4.48 -9.97 -8.21
N MET A 294 -4.80 -10.47 -7.01
CA MET A 294 -5.47 -11.77 -6.83
C MET A 294 -6.92 -11.75 -7.35
N TYR A 295 -7.65 -10.66 -7.11
CA TYR A 295 -8.98 -10.48 -7.68
C TYR A 295 -8.95 -10.45 -9.22
N ILE A 296 -8.03 -9.69 -9.80
CA ILE A 296 -7.86 -9.64 -11.26
C ILE A 296 -7.53 -11.03 -11.80
N ALA A 297 -6.53 -11.70 -11.24
CA ALA A 297 -6.11 -13.02 -11.66
C ALA A 297 -7.26 -14.04 -11.65
N LYS A 298 -8.00 -14.11 -10.55
CA LYS A 298 -9.16 -15.02 -10.41
C LYS A 298 -10.28 -14.68 -11.40
N PHE A 299 -10.53 -13.40 -11.64
CA PHE A 299 -11.53 -12.96 -12.61
C PHE A 299 -11.17 -13.36 -14.04
N LEU A 300 -9.88 -13.24 -14.39
CA LEU A 300 -9.38 -13.62 -15.73
C LEU A 300 -9.31 -15.14 -15.93
N TYR A 301 -8.91 -15.89 -14.91
CA TYR A 301 -8.56 -17.31 -15.00
C TYR A 301 -9.22 -18.16 -13.90
N PRO A 302 -10.57 -18.13 -13.78
CA PRO A 302 -11.26 -18.79 -12.67
C PRO A 302 -11.03 -20.31 -12.60
N GLU A 303 -10.90 -20.97 -13.75
CA GLU A 303 -10.68 -22.41 -13.82
C GLU A 303 -9.24 -22.80 -13.51
N GLN A 304 -8.26 -22.09 -14.08
CA GLN A 304 -6.83 -22.34 -13.85
C GLN A 304 -6.40 -22.02 -12.42
N LEU A 305 -7.08 -21.09 -11.79
CA LEU A 305 -6.80 -20.62 -10.43
C LEU A 305 -7.89 -21.04 -9.44
N SER A 306 -8.37 -22.28 -9.57
CA SER A 306 -9.47 -22.81 -8.73
C SER A 306 -9.19 -22.68 -7.24
N GLU A 307 -7.94 -22.92 -6.80
CA GLU A 307 -7.52 -22.85 -5.40
C GLU A 307 -7.17 -21.42 -4.91
N LEU A 308 -7.27 -20.43 -5.78
CA LEU A 308 -7.08 -19.03 -5.39
C LEU A 308 -8.42 -18.44 -4.93
N HIS A 309 -8.48 -17.99 -3.70
CA HIS A 309 -9.64 -17.36 -3.06
C HIS A 309 -9.31 -15.93 -2.64
N PRO A 310 -9.40 -14.95 -3.56
CA PRO A 310 -9.01 -13.56 -3.26
C PRO A 310 -9.85 -12.92 -2.15
N GLU A 311 -11.11 -13.31 -1.97
CA GLU A 311 -11.96 -12.89 -0.86
C GLU A 311 -11.40 -13.33 0.50
N THR A 312 -10.83 -14.53 0.59
CA THR A 312 -10.14 -15.02 1.79
C THR A 312 -8.84 -14.25 2.03
N VAL A 313 -8.07 -14.00 0.97
CA VAL A 313 -6.84 -13.19 1.06
C VAL A 313 -7.16 -11.79 1.56
N PHE A 314 -8.25 -11.19 1.07
CA PHE A 314 -8.67 -9.87 1.49
C PHE A 314 -9.13 -9.84 2.94
N ARG A 315 -9.91 -10.84 3.38
CA ARG A 315 -10.31 -10.98 4.78
C ARG A 315 -9.09 -11.10 5.69
N ASP A 316 -8.14 -11.97 5.35
CA ASP A 316 -6.91 -12.16 6.13
C ASP A 316 -6.09 -10.87 6.18
N TRP A 317 -5.99 -10.14 5.06
CA TRP A 317 -5.33 -8.82 5.04
C TRP A 317 -5.98 -7.84 6.01
N LEU A 318 -7.30 -7.75 6.00
CA LEU A 318 -8.02 -6.86 6.91
C LEU A 318 -7.93 -7.30 8.36
N GLU A 319 -8.29 -8.56 8.66
CA GLU A 319 -8.46 -9.04 10.04
C GLU A 319 -7.13 -9.38 10.71
N GLU A 320 -6.24 -10.13 10.00
CA GLU A 320 -4.99 -10.58 10.59
C GLU A 320 -3.88 -9.53 10.53
N PHE A 321 -3.77 -8.80 9.41
CA PHE A 321 -2.67 -7.85 9.20
C PHE A 321 -3.02 -6.41 9.53
N GLN A 322 -4.24 -5.95 9.21
CA GLN A 322 -4.66 -4.57 9.47
C GLN A 322 -5.52 -4.40 10.73
N LYS A 323 -5.96 -5.49 11.35
CA LYS A 323 -6.82 -5.48 12.55
C LYS A 323 -8.14 -4.74 12.33
N LEU A 324 -8.67 -4.83 11.11
CA LEU A 324 -9.95 -4.30 10.68
C LEU A 324 -10.92 -5.45 10.43
N ASP A 325 -12.22 -5.20 10.64
CA ASP A 325 -13.24 -6.18 10.28
C ASP A 325 -13.37 -6.29 8.75
N TYR A 326 -13.65 -7.49 8.27
CA TYR A 326 -13.93 -7.69 6.84
C TYR A 326 -15.23 -6.97 6.45
N ILE A 327 -15.20 -6.26 5.31
CA ILE A 327 -16.36 -5.60 4.71
C ILE A 327 -16.52 -6.11 3.28
N GLU A 328 -17.74 -6.55 2.94
CA GLU A 328 -18.12 -6.92 1.57
C GLU A 328 -18.27 -5.68 0.67
N GLY A 329 -18.31 -5.90 -0.64
CA GLY A 329 -18.62 -4.85 -1.62
C GLY A 329 -17.39 -4.14 -2.23
N HIS A 330 -16.18 -4.61 -1.96
CA HIS A 330 -14.96 -4.04 -2.54
C HIS A 330 -14.71 -4.43 -4.01
N THR A 331 -15.53 -5.33 -4.56
CA THR A 331 -15.49 -5.74 -5.97
C THR A 331 -16.89 -5.77 -6.57
N TYR A 332 -16.97 -5.62 -7.88
CA TYR A 332 -18.20 -5.79 -8.64
C TYR A 332 -17.90 -6.42 -10.01
N PRO A 333 -18.41 -7.64 -10.35
CA PRO A 333 -19.23 -8.47 -9.47
C PRO A 333 -18.52 -8.86 -8.18
N GLU A 334 -19.30 -9.09 -7.13
CA GLU A 334 -18.75 -9.46 -5.83
C GLU A 334 -18.25 -10.90 -5.83
N PHE A 335 -17.09 -11.10 -5.19
CA PHE A 335 -16.56 -12.42 -4.90
C PHE A 335 -17.04 -12.80 -3.50
N SER A 336 -17.90 -13.82 -3.43
CA SER A 336 -18.41 -14.34 -2.16
C SER A 336 -17.63 -15.57 -1.73
N PHE A 337 -17.60 -15.82 -0.42
CA PHE A 337 -17.07 -17.06 0.12
C PHE A 337 -17.95 -18.22 -0.39
N GLU A 338 -17.31 -19.30 -0.89
CA GLU A 338 -18.00 -20.55 -1.16
C GLU A 338 -18.31 -21.21 0.19
N ASP A 339 -19.57 -21.65 0.39
CA ASP A 339 -20.05 -22.37 1.57
C ASP A 339 -19.42 -23.79 1.70
#